data_dcc170f95737662d2b104875e9e5b957
#
_entry.id   dcc170f95737662d2b104875e9e5b957
#
_cell.length_a   1.000
_cell.length_b   1.000
_cell.length_c   1.000
_cell.angle_alpha   90.00
_cell.angle_beta   90.00
_cell.angle_gamma   90.00
#
_symmetry.space_group_name_H-M   'P 1'
#
loop_
_entity.id
_entity.type
_entity.pdbx_description
1 polymer ?
#
loop_
_entity_poly.entity_id
_entity_poly.type
_entity_poly.pdbx_seq_one_letter_code
_entity_poly.pdbx_strand_id
1 'polypeptide(L)'
;MPTPVRRRYDGSEVKLYCEIAMNDWFVTYRGIVLPRHCDHYGHMNVRYYAQFFDDGGFQMLHHAGISQQSLKERGIGLVVANVNIDFVAEIKAGELMRIEGAYRRIGGKSLAHEQRMYAAENDRLCATQTETEVFFDVQKRASAAMPDDIRALIEPLVIGSGDS
;
A
#
# COMPACT_ATOMS: atom_id res chain seq x y z
N MET A 1 -18.15 -7.62 38.29
CA MET A 1 -17.39 -7.37 37.07
C MET A 1 -17.95 -8.28 35.99
N PRO A 2 -18.48 -7.80 34.86
CA PRO A 2 -19.00 -8.65 33.80
C PRO A 2 -17.84 -9.29 33.02
N THR A 3 -17.98 -10.61 32.79
CA THR A 3 -17.03 -11.44 32.04
C THR A 3 -17.00 -11.01 30.57
N PRO A 4 -15.85 -10.88 29.92
CA PRO A 4 -15.78 -10.51 28.51
C PRO A 4 -16.35 -11.63 27.64
N VAL A 5 -17.39 -11.30 26.86
CA VAL A 5 -17.96 -12.18 25.84
C VAL A 5 -16.93 -12.32 24.71
N ARG A 6 -16.29 -13.48 24.63
CA ARG A 6 -15.50 -13.85 23.45
C ARG A 6 -16.48 -14.15 22.29
N ARG A 7 -16.59 -13.23 21.34
CA ARG A 7 -17.19 -13.55 20.04
C ARG A 7 -16.31 -14.58 19.35
N ARG A 8 -16.83 -15.77 19.10
CA ARG A 8 -16.23 -16.71 18.16
C ARG A 8 -16.52 -16.16 16.76
N TYR A 9 -15.50 -15.78 16.04
CA TYR A 9 -15.61 -15.50 14.61
C TYR A 9 -15.84 -16.83 13.89
N ASP A 10 -16.98 -16.96 13.30
CA ASP A 10 -17.30 -18.06 12.37
C ASP A 10 -16.62 -17.73 11.03
N GLY A 11 -16.00 -18.75 10.44
CA GLY A 11 -15.21 -18.59 9.20
C GLY A 11 -16.01 -18.12 7.98
N SER A 12 -17.35 -18.04 8.06
CA SER A 12 -18.21 -17.52 7.01
C SER A 12 -18.15 -15.98 6.90
N GLU A 13 -17.97 -15.26 8.03
CA GLU A 13 -17.82 -13.81 8.02
C GLU A 13 -16.47 -13.39 7.42
N VAL A 14 -15.40 -14.15 7.69
CA VAL A 14 -14.08 -13.90 7.10
C VAL A 14 -14.11 -14.08 5.58
N LYS A 15 -14.86 -15.09 5.09
CA LYS A 15 -15.02 -15.34 3.65
C LYS A 15 -15.82 -14.23 2.95
N LEU A 16 -16.84 -13.68 3.60
CA LEU A 16 -17.62 -12.56 3.07
C LEU A 16 -16.79 -11.26 2.98
N TYR A 17 -15.92 -10.98 3.96
CA TYR A 17 -14.98 -9.85 3.90
C TYR A 17 -13.94 -10.01 2.79
N CYS A 18 -13.49 -11.23 2.49
CA CYS A 18 -12.60 -11.51 1.36
C CYS A 18 -13.30 -11.35 -0.01
N GLU A 19 -14.58 -11.72 -0.12
CA GLU A 19 -15.31 -11.64 -1.39
C GLU A 19 -15.71 -10.21 -1.78
N ILE A 20 -15.87 -9.29 -0.82
CA ILE A 20 -16.20 -7.86 -1.07
C ILE A 20 -14.96 -7.04 -1.48
N ALA A 21 -13.75 -7.52 -1.19
CA ALA A 21 -12.51 -6.76 -1.39
C ALA A 21 -11.78 -7.07 -2.72
N MET A 22 -12.35 -7.89 -3.61
CA MET A 22 -11.60 -8.48 -4.72
C MET A 22 -11.39 -7.60 -5.95
N ASN A 23 -11.70 -6.28 -5.93
CA ASN A 23 -11.38 -5.41 -7.07
C ASN A 23 -11.35 -3.90 -6.74
N ASP A 24 -11.16 -3.52 -5.49
CA ASP A 24 -11.28 -2.13 -5.07
C ASP A 24 -9.99 -1.57 -4.43
N TRP A 25 -9.94 -0.24 -4.34
CA TRP A 25 -8.97 0.48 -3.55
C TRP A 25 -9.14 0.13 -2.07
N PHE A 26 -8.05 -0.12 -1.36
CA PHE A 26 -8.07 -0.45 0.06
C PHE A 26 -7.16 0.50 0.85
N VAL A 27 -7.51 0.73 2.10
CA VAL A 27 -6.73 1.63 2.98
C VAL A 27 -5.42 0.97 3.36
N THR A 28 -4.31 1.62 2.98
CA THR A 28 -2.94 1.18 3.28
C THR A 28 -2.31 1.94 4.45
N TYR A 29 -2.79 3.17 4.73
CA TYR A 29 -2.27 3.97 5.83
C TYR A 29 -3.34 4.92 6.40
N ARG A 30 -3.27 5.16 7.70
CA ARG A 30 -4.00 6.24 8.40
C ARG A 30 -3.07 6.91 9.38
N GLY A 31 -3.12 8.23 9.45
CA GLY A 31 -2.26 8.98 10.35
C GLY A 31 -2.71 10.43 10.52
N ILE A 32 -1.86 11.20 11.18
CA ILE A 32 -2.02 12.64 11.37
C ILE A 32 -0.75 13.35 10.90
N VAL A 33 -0.91 14.46 10.22
CA VAL A 33 0.22 15.31 9.87
C VAL A 33 0.65 16.08 11.12
N LEU A 34 1.87 15.83 11.57
CA LEU A 34 2.44 16.49 12.75
C LEU A 34 3.25 17.74 12.33
N PRO A 35 3.46 18.73 13.23
CA PRO A 35 4.29 19.90 12.94
C PRO A 35 5.68 19.57 12.38
N ARG A 36 6.33 18.48 12.86
CA ARG A 36 7.63 18.00 12.35
C ARG A 36 7.60 17.51 10.90
N HIS A 37 6.42 17.25 10.37
CA HIS A 37 6.25 16.84 8.97
C HIS A 37 6.17 18.05 8.03
N CYS A 38 5.96 19.26 8.58
CA CYS A 38 5.81 20.47 7.79
C CYS A 38 7.15 21.22 7.63
N ASP A 39 7.24 21.93 6.54
CA ASP A 39 8.36 22.85 6.27
C ASP A 39 8.01 24.28 6.70
N HIS A 40 8.87 25.23 6.32
CA HIS A 40 8.72 26.65 6.66
C HIS A 40 7.53 27.34 5.97
N TYR A 41 6.92 26.70 4.96
CA TYR A 41 5.66 27.16 4.35
C TYR A 41 4.41 26.70 5.11
N GLY A 42 4.59 25.83 6.12
CA GLY A 42 3.49 25.32 6.94
C GLY A 42 2.73 24.14 6.33
N HIS A 43 3.22 23.57 5.25
CA HIS A 43 2.64 22.41 4.59
C HIS A 43 3.55 21.20 4.73
N MET A 44 2.98 20.00 4.60
CA MET A 44 3.76 18.77 4.67
C MET A 44 4.86 18.77 3.60
N ASN A 45 6.10 18.56 4.03
CA ASN A 45 7.26 18.53 3.17
C ASN A 45 7.26 17.29 2.28
N VAL A 46 7.73 17.41 1.04
CA VAL A 46 7.76 16.35 0.01
C VAL A 46 8.30 15.01 0.50
N ARG A 47 9.33 15.02 1.34
CA ARG A 47 9.95 13.78 1.89
C ARG A 47 8.98 12.94 2.70
N TYR A 48 7.97 13.54 3.34
CA TYR A 48 7.00 12.81 4.14
C TYR A 48 5.89 12.20 3.30
N TYR A 49 5.55 12.79 2.15
CA TYR A 49 4.70 12.11 1.18
C TYR A 49 5.33 10.78 0.74
N ALA A 50 6.61 10.83 0.32
CA ALA A 50 7.34 9.62 -0.06
C ALA A 50 7.41 8.60 1.08
N GLN A 51 7.71 9.05 2.33
CA GLN A 51 7.74 8.17 3.50
C GLN A 51 6.39 7.48 3.73
N PHE A 52 5.29 8.23 3.74
CA PHE A 52 3.98 7.66 4.04
C PHE A 52 3.46 6.75 2.93
N PHE A 53 3.80 7.03 1.68
CA PHE A 53 3.53 6.12 0.57
C PHE A 53 4.33 4.82 0.68
N ASP A 54 5.61 4.89 1.07
CA ASP A 54 6.46 3.73 1.32
C ASP A 54 5.89 2.87 2.47
N ASP A 55 5.52 3.49 3.61
CA ASP A 55 4.83 2.81 4.71
C ASP A 55 3.54 2.12 4.23
N GLY A 56 2.78 2.76 3.34
CA GLY A 56 1.59 2.20 2.69
C GLY A 56 1.92 1.00 1.80
N GLY A 57 3.01 1.04 1.05
CA GLY A 57 3.48 -0.06 0.20
C GLY A 57 3.71 -1.37 0.98
N PHE A 58 4.31 -1.29 2.17
CA PHE A 58 4.44 -2.45 3.06
C PHE A 58 3.09 -3.02 3.49
N GLN A 59 2.09 -2.17 3.73
CA GLN A 59 0.74 -2.63 4.07
C GLN A 59 0.04 -3.29 2.87
N MET A 60 0.33 -2.86 1.64
CA MET A 60 -0.18 -3.51 0.44
C MET A 60 0.28 -4.96 0.35
N LEU A 61 1.57 -5.24 0.57
CA LEU A 61 2.08 -6.60 0.59
C LEU A 61 1.42 -7.45 1.68
N HIS A 62 1.26 -6.89 2.88
CA HIS A 62 0.57 -7.56 3.98
C HIS A 62 -0.89 -7.87 3.63
N HIS A 63 -1.60 -6.94 2.99
CA HIS A 63 -2.98 -7.14 2.52
C HIS A 63 -3.09 -8.30 1.52
N ALA A 64 -2.10 -8.45 0.64
CA ALA A 64 -2.00 -9.58 -0.27
C ALA A 64 -1.59 -10.91 0.40
N GLY A 65 -1.39 -10.93 1.72
CA GLY A 65 -0.95 -12.10 2.46
C GLY A 65 0.55 -12.40 2.34
N ILE A 66 1.35 -11.44 1.88
CA ILE A 66 2.79 -11.57 1.69
C ILE A 66 3.51 -10.95 2.88
N SER A 67 4.27 -11.73 3.63
CA SER A 67 5.08 -11.22 4.73
C SER A 67 6.52 -10.92 4.28
N GLN A 68 7.09 -9.83 4.78
CA GLN A 68 8.50 -9.48 4.58
C GLN A 68 9.44 -10.59 5.08
N GLN A 69 9.07 -11.25 6.16
CA GLN A 69 9.84 -12.37 6.70
C GLN A 69 9.91 -13.53 5.70
N SER A 70 8.78 -13.89 5.08
CA SER A 70 8.71 -14.95 4.05
C SER A 70 9.60 -14.62 2.83
N LEU A 71 9.57 -13.38 2.36
CA LEU A 71 10.43 -12.93 1.27
C LEU A 71 11.92 -13.04 1.64
N LYS A 72 12.28 -12.58 2.84
CA LYS A 72 13.65 -12.62 3.36
C LYS A 72 14.18 -14.07 3.48
N GLU A 73 13.37 -14.99 4.01
CA GLU A 73 13.74 -16.41 4.14
C GLU A 73 13.99 -17.07 2.79
N ARG A 74 13.32 -16.59 1.74
CA ARG A 74 13.48 -17.06 0.35
C ARG A 74 14.64 -16.35 -0.38
N GLY A 75 15.32 -15.39 0.25
CA GLY A 75 16.35 -14.57 -0.38
C GLY A 75 15.82 -13.66 -1.50
N ILE A 76 14.52 -13.32 -1.42
CA ILE A 76 13.83 -12.46 -2.39
C ILE A 76 13.57 -11.10 -1.74
N GLY A 77 13.83 -10.03 -2.48
CA GLY A 77 13.40 -8.67 -2.15
C GLY A 77 12.49 -8.10 -3.22
N LEU A 78 11.76 -7.05 -2.87
CA LEU A 78 11.20 -6.11 -3.82
C LEU A 78 12.04 -4.84 -3.76
N VAL A 79 12.39 -4.31 -4.91
CA VAL A 79 13.15 -3.07 -5.02
C VAL A 79 12.40 -2.10 -5.92
N VAL A 80 12.30 -0.87 -5.48
CA VAL A 80 11.67 0.20 -6.24
C VAL A 80 12.52 0.48 -7.49
N ALA A 81 11.93 0.31 -8.65
CA ALA A 81 12.56 0.60 -9.94
C ALA A 81 12.14 1.96 -10.49
N ASN A 82 10.93 2.38 -10.18
CA ASN A 82 10.40 3.69 -10.55
C ASN A 82 9.32 4.12 -9.55
N VAL A 83 9.34 5.40 -9.19
CA VAL A 83 8.29 6.06 -8.40
C VAL A 83 8.01 7.42 -9.01
N ASN A 84 6.74 7.77 -9.13
CA ASN A 84 6.27 9.10 -9.48
C ASN A 84 5.23 9.55 -8.45
N ILE A 85 5.38 10.77 -7.95
CA ILE A 85 4.44 11.38 -7.01
C ILE A 85 3.93 12.68 -7.62
N ASP A 86 2.61 12.79 -7.78
CA ASP A 86 1.94 14.00 -8.21
C ASP A 86 1.28 14.67 -7.01
N PHE A 87 1.60 15.95 -6.78
CA PHE A 87 1.06 16.75 -5.69
C PHE A 87 -0.16 17.52 -6.19
N VAL A 88 -1.33 17.23 -5.62
CA VAL A 88 -2.63 17.77 -6.06
C VAL A 88 -3.07 18.91 -5.15
N ALA A 89 -2.96 18.73 -3.84
CA ALA A 89 -3.32 19.73 -2.84
C ALA A 89 -2.45 19.63 -1.59
N GLU A 90 -2.25 20.75 -0.93
CA GLU A 90 -1.50 20.81 0.32
C GLU A 90 -2.22 20.08 1.45
N ILE A 91 -1.45 19.53 2.39
CA ILE A 91 -1.95 19.02 3.65
C ILE A 91 -1.11 19.60 4.80
N LYS A 92 -1.75 19.99 5.91
CA LYS A 92 -1.17 20.79 6.99
C LYS A 92 -1.10 20.02 8.30
N ALA A 93 -0.27 20.54 9.20
CA ALA A 93 -0.21 20.01 10.57
C ALA A 93 -1.60 20.02 11.24
N GLY A 94 -1.96 18.92 11.87
CA GLY A 94 -3.25 18.69 12.51
C GLY A 94 -4.27 17.98 11.63
N GLU A 95 -4.11 17.96 10.31
CA GLU A 95 -5.03 17.23 9.43
C GLU A 95 -4.81 15.72 9.54
N LEU A 96 -5.92 14.97 9.58
CA LEU A 96 -5.90 13.52 9.47
C LEU A 96 -5.71 13.12 8.02
N MET A 97 -4.91 12.09 7.79
CA MET A 97 -4.69 11.55 6.44
C MET A 97 -5.05 10.09 6.32
N ARG A 98 -5.47 9.71 5.14
CA ARG A 98 -5.73 8.34 4.70
C ARG A 98 -5.01 8.11 3.38
N ILE A 99 -4.36 6.95 3.24
CA ILE A 99 -3.81 6.48 1.96
C ILE A 99 -4.58 5.23 1.57
N GLU A 100 -4.96 5.17 0.31
CA GLU A 100 -5.56 4.00 -0.32
C GLU A 100 -4.64 3.52 -1.42
N GLY A 101 -4.55 2.20 -1.59
CA GLY A 101 -3.71 1.57 -2.60
C GLY A 101 -4.48 0.59 -3.47
N ALA A 102 -3.97 0.37 -4.67
CA ALA A 102 -4.48 -0.61 -5.62
C ALA A 102 -3.36 -1.19 -6.46
N TYR A 103 -3.37 -2.49 -6.68
CA TYR A 103 -2.48 -3.12 -7.64
C TYR A 103 -2.96 -2.85 -9.06
N ARG A 104 -2.05 -2.45 -9.95
CA ARG A 104 -2.37 -2.03 -11.32
C ARG A 104 -1.90 -3.00 -12.38
N ARG A 105 -0.77 -3.64 -12.18
CA ARG A 105 -0.20 -4.54 -13.18
C ARG A 105 0.80 -5.51 -12.56
N ILE A 106 0.80 -6.73 -13.07
CA ILE A 106 1.81 -7.75 -12.79
C ILE A 106 2.58 -8.05 -14.07
N GLY A 107 3.91 -7.98 -14.01
CA GLY A 107 4.82 -8.45 -15.05
C GLY A 107 5.45 -9.80 -14.68
N GLY A 108 6.39 -10.26 -15.49
CA GLY A 108 7.16 -11.49 -15.22
C GLY A 108 8.08 -11.35 -14.00
N LYS A 109 8.58 -10.13 -13.76
CA LYS A 109 9.52 -9.79 -12.67
C LYS A 109 9.10 -8.54 -11.91
N SER A 110 8.01 -7.89 -12.27
CA SER A 110 7.62 -6.57 -11.75
C SER A 110 6.18 -6.56 -11.28
N LEU A 111 5.94 -5.64 -10.36
CA LEU A 111 4.64 -5.32 -9.79
C LEU A 111 4.47 -3.80 -9.88
N ALA A 112 3.34 -3.34 -10.40
CA ALA A 112 3.00 -1.93 -10.39
C ALA A 112 1.76 -1.69 -9.53
N HIS A 113 1.81 -0.66 -8.71
CA HIS A 113 0.70 -0.23 -7.87
C HIS A 113 0.54 1.29 -7.90
N GLU A 114 -0.61 1.74 -7.46
CA GLU A 114 -0.96 3.14 -7.31
C GLU A 114 -1.44 3.37 -5.88
N GLN A 115 -1.10 4.53 -5.32
CA GLN A 115 -1.61 4.96 -4.03
C GLN A 115 -2.14 6.39 -4.14
N ARG A 116 -3.16 6.72 -3.33
CA ARG A 116 -3.81 8.02 -3.25
C ARG A 116 -3.85 8.48 -1.80
N MET A 117 -3.34 9.67 -1.55
CA MET A 117 -3.37 10.28 -0.22
C MET A 117 -4.48 11.33 -0.14
N TYR A 118 -5.31 11.21 0.89
CA TYR A 118 -6.43 12.10 1.15
C TYR A 118 -6.29 12.78 2.51
N ALA A 119 -6.73 14.05 2.59
CA ALA A 119 -7.13 14.65 3.87
C ALA A 119 -8.45 13.99 4.28
N ALA A 120 -8.42 13.22 5.41
CA ALA A 120 -9.46 12.23 5.71
C ALA A 120 -10.80 12.85 6.16
N GLU A 121 -10.80 14.11 6.63
CA GLU A 121 -12.01 14.75 7.15
C GLU A 121 -12.97 15.22 6.04
N ASN A 122 -12.45 15.47 4.84
CA ASN A 122 -13.22 16.04 3.72
C ASN A 122 -12.97 15.31 2.39
N ASP A 123 -12.29 14.16 2.43
CA ASP A 123 -11.92 13.34 1.26
C ASP A 123 -11.18 14.12 0.15
N ARG A 124 -10.45 15.19 0.54
CA ARG A 124 -9.68 15.99 -0.41
C ARG A 124 -8.44 15.22 -0.84
N LEU A 125 -8.33 14.92 -2.13
CA LEU A 125 -7.12 14.30 -2.70
C LEU A 125 -5.94 15.26 -2.58
N CYS A 126 -4.86 14.82 -1.95
CA CYS A 126 -3.67 15.62 -1.71
C CYS A 126 -2.49 15.21 -2.59
N ALA A 127 -2.32 13.92 -2.83
CA ALA A 127 -1.27 13.41 -3.71
C ALA A 127 -1.64 12.04 -4.26
N THR A 128 -1.04 11.68 -5.40
CA THR A 128 -1.06 10.31 -5.94
C THR A 128 0.37 9.82 -6.12
N GLN A 129 0.56 8.51 -5.98
CA GLN A 129 1.83 7.85 -6.29
C GLN A 129 1.57 6.69 -7.25
N THR A 130 2.40 6.59 -8.29
CA THR A 130 2.55 5.35 -9.06
C THR A 130 3.92 4.78 -8.81
N GLU A 131 3.99 3.49 -8.56
CA GLU A 131 5.24 2.81 -8.26
C GLU A 131 5.36 1.50 -9.04
N THR A 132 6.57 1.22 -9.50
CA THR A 132 6.93 -0.08 -10.07
C THR A 132 8.07 -0.67 -9.25
N GLU A 133 7.81 -1.83 -8.71
CA GLU A 133 8.78 -2.65 -8.00
C GLU A 133 9.22 -3.84 -8.85
N VAL A 134 10.44 -4.31 -8.61
CA VAL A 134 11.03 -5.47 -9.28
C VAL A 134 11.42 -6.50 -8.23
N PHE A 135 11.04 -7.75 -8.46
CA PHE A 135 11.52 -8.88 -7.68
C PHE A 135 13.02 -9.06 -7.89
N PHE A 136 13.74 -9.23 -6.80
CA PHE A 136 15.20 -9.19 -6.76
C PHE A 136 15.75 -10.36 -5.95
N ASP A 137 16.67 -11.10 -6.56
CA ASP A 137 17.46 -12.11 -5.86
C ASP A 137 18.58 -11.41 -5.09
N VAL A 138 18.50 -11.43 -3.76
CA VAL A 138 19.41 -10.70 -2.88
C VAL A 138 20.84 -11.26 -2.94
N GLN A 139 20.99 -12.56 -3.18
CA GLN A 139 22.30 -13.21 -3.27
C GLN A 139 22.97 -12.95 -4.61
N LYS A 140 22.25 -13.13 -5.70
CA LYS A 140 22.77 -12.88 -7.06
C LYS A 140 22.83 -11.40 -7.40
N ARG A 141 22.20 -10.54 -6.62
CA ARG A 141 22.05 -9.09 -6.86
C ARG A 141 21.52 -8.78 -8.26
N ALA A 142 20.48 -9.48 -8.65
CA ALA A 142 19.85 -9.37 -9.97
C ALA A 142 18.33 -9.49 -9.88
N SER A 143 17.64 -8.95 -10.88
CA SER A 143 16.18 -9.12 -10.99
C SER A 143 15.84 -10.61 -11.11
N ALA A 144 14.78 -11.02 -10.42
CA ALA A 144 14.28 -12.40 -10.40
C ALA A 144 12.85 -12.47 -10.95
N ALA A 145 12.44 -13.66 -11.38
CA ALA A 145 11.03 -13.89 -11.68
C ALA A 145 10.19 -13.78 -10.40
N MET A 146 8.99 -13.24 -10.54
CA MET A 146 8.00 -13.28 -9.47
C MET A 146 7.65 -14.75 -9.21
N PRO A 147 7.73 -15.24 -7.95
CA PRO A 147 7.30 -16.59 -7.61
C PRO A 147 5.82 -16.83 -7.92
N ASP A 148 5.48 -18.02 -8.40
CA ASP A 148 4.11 -18.33 -8.83
C ASP A 148 3.09 -18.25 -7.68
N ASP A 149 3.47 -18.63 -6.47
CA ASP A 149 2.62 -18.52 -5.29
C ASP A 149 2.35 -17.06 -4.90
N ILE A 150 3.33 -16.17 -5.03
CA ILE A 150 3.17 -14.74 -4.83
C ILE A 150 2.28 -14.14 -5.93
N ARG A 151 2.51 -14.55 -7.17
CA ARG A 151 1.66 -14.14 -8.30
C ARG A 151 0.20 -14.50 -8.03
N ALA A 152 -0.07 -15.72 -7.62
CA ALA A 152 -1.43 -16.20 -7.32
C ALA A 152 -2.13 -15.41 -6.20
N LEU A 153 -1.38 -14.82 -5.27
CA LEU A 153 -1.93 -13.97 -4.20
C LEU A 153 -2.28 -12.56 -4.72
N ILE A 154 -1.46 -11.99 -5.61
CA ILE A 154 -1.62 -10.61 -6.07
C ILE A 154 -2.57 -10.51 -7.27
N GLU A 155 -2.53 -11.47 -8.19
CA GLU A 155 -3.29 -11.43 -9.45
C GLU A 155 -4.79 -11.16 -9.28
N PRO A 156 -5.49 -11.75 -8.28
CA PRO A 156 -6.90 -11.45 -8.02
C PRO A 156 -7.16 -10.02 -7.50
N LEU A 157 -6.12 -9.33 -7.00
CA LEU A 157 -6.20 -7.98 -6.44
C LEU A 157 -5.88 -6.90 -7.47
N VAL A 158 -5.51 -7.28 -8.70
CA VAL A 158 -5.17 -6.32 -9.75
C VAL A 158 -6.43 -5.72 -10.33
N ILE A 159 -6.59 -4.41 -10.16
CA ILE A 159 -7.65 -3.67 -10.82
C ILE A 159 -7.14 -3.09 -12.14
N GLY A 160 -7.87 -3.33 -13.22
CA GLY A 160 -7.52 -2.82 -14.55
C GLY A 160 -7.38 -1.30 -14.59
N SER A 161 -6.63 -0.80 -15.57
CA SER A 161 -6.49 0.65 -15.84
C SER A 161 -7.76 1.20 -16.53
N GLY A 162 -8.89 1.08 -15.88
CA GLY A 162 -10.17 1.55 -16.37
C GLY A 162 -11.01 1.99 -15.19
N ASP A 163 -11.02 3.27 -14.99
CA ASP A 163 -12.02 4.17 -14.47
C ASP A 163 -11.36 5.21 -13.58
N SER A 164 -11.01 6.32 -14.22
CA SER A 164 -10.75 7.62 -13.60
C SER A 164 -12.06 8.37 -13.53
#